data_5a1c1226c79c6ed93a47604115d47cc1
#
_entry.id   5a1c1226c79c6ed93a47604115d47cc1
#
_cell.length_a   1.000
_cell.length_b   1.000
_cell.length_c   1.000
_cell.angle_alpha   90.00
_cell.angle_beta   90.00
_cell.angle_gamma   90.00
#
_symmetry.space_group_name_H-M   'P 1'
#
loop_
_entity.id
_entity.type
_entity.pdbx_description
1 polymer ?
#
loop_
_entity_poly.entity_id
_entity_poly.type
_entity_poly.pdbx_seq_one_letter_code
_entity_poly.pdbx_strand_id
1 'polypeptide(L)'
;FPTRRSSDLLATHAEEARRSKRLATIDRAVPLVFALENCRRQEPDWTELRRAFTELEFKSLLDRLPSITQAPAVTAGGEAPILPVRLLSPDGLTEESWPAAGQPLYWQLFAADRRITGLAWLGPDAVCNYLPVSERTLPEEAVRRLADGGIPKVCHDAKTHLTLLAGHGATLNGLAFDTMVAS
;
A
#
# COMPACT_ATOMS: atom_id res chain seq x y z
N PHE A 1 39.61 -5.68 2.03
CA PHE A 1 40.47 -6.31 3.04
C PHE A 1 40.17 -5.67 4.40
N PRO A 2 39.95 -6.45 5.48
CA PRO A 2 39.77 -5.88 6.82
C PRO A 2 41.06 -5.16 7.23
N THR A 3 40.94 -3.92 7.60
CA THR A 3 42.08 -3.15 8.12
C THR A 3 42.51 -3.73 9.48
N ARG A 4 43.78 -3.60 9.86
CA ARG A 4 44.31 -4.04 11.19
C ARG A 4 43.39 -3.59 12.34
N ARG A 5 42.84 -2.40 12.24
CA ARG A 5 41.89 -1.82 13.22
C ARG A 5 40.60 -2.64 13.37
N SER A 6 40.11 -3.25 12.30
CA SER A 6 38.90 -4.10 12.32
C SER A 6 39.14 -5.44 12.98
N SER A 7 40.33 -6.04 12.80
CA SER A 7 40.69 -7.29 13.46
C SER A 7 40.88 -7.11 14.95
N ASP A 8 41.49 -6.00 15.38
CA ASP A 8 41.70 -5.70 16.78
C ASP A 8 40.39 -5.43 17.52
N LEU A 9 39.44 -4.72 16.87
CA LEU A 9 38.07 -4.51 17.39
C LEU A 9 37.31 -5.83 17.55
N LEU A 10 37.38 -6.70 16.54
CA LEU A 10 36.76 -8.03 16.63
C LEU A 10 37.35 -8.91 17.71
N ALA A 11 38.68 -8.85 17.94
CA ALA A 11 39.32 -9.57 19.02
C ALA A 11 38.89 -9.05 20.41
N THR A 12 38.81 -7.73 20.56
CA THR A 12 38.41 -7.08 21.82
C THR A 12 36.94 -7.34 22.16
N HIS A 13 36.03 -7.38 21.14
CA HIS A 13 34.58 -7.55 21.30
C HIS A 13 34.08 -8.93 20.83
N ALA A 14 34.93 -9.95 20.90
CA ALA A 14 34.63 -11.29 20.38
C ALA A 14 33.34 -11.89 21.00
N GLU A 15 33.16 -11.70 22.32
CA GLU A 15 31.96 -12.20 23.00
C GLU A 15 30.68 -11.50 22.57
N GLU A 16 30.72 -10.20 22.38
CA GLU A 16 29.59 -9.43 21.87
C GLU A 16 29.24 -9.84 20.42
N ALA A 17 30.25 -10.06 19.58
CA ALA A 17 30.07 -10.56 18.24
C ALA A 17 29.40 -11.94 18.20
N ARG A 18 29.83 -12.86 19.08
CA ARG A 18 29.24 -14.20 19.24
C ARG A 18 27.78 -14.11 19.72
N ARG A 19 27.51 -13.22 20.69
CA ARG A 19 26.17 -12.98 21.20
C ARG A 19 25.27 -12.42 20.12
N SER A 20 25.73 -11.42 19.38
CA SER A 20 24.98 -10.84 18.24
C SER A 20 24.70 -11.87 17.15
N LYS A 21 25.69 -12.71 16.79
CA LYS A 21 25.51 -13.81 15.86
C LYS A 21 24.42 -14.78 16.34
N ARG A 22 24.44 -15.17 17.61
CA ARG A 22 23.43 -16.08 18.17
C ARG A 22 22.03 -15.48 18.15
N LEU A 23 21.89 -14.18 18.46
CA LEU A 23 20.61 -13.47 18.44
C LEU A 23 20.09 -13.26 17.02
N ALA A 24 20.99 -13.05 16.06
CA ALA A 24 20.62 -12.86 14.65
C ALA A 24 20.39 -14.20 13.91
N THR A 25 20.78 -15.33 14.50
CA THR A 25 20.57 -16.64 13.85
C THR A 25 19.16 -17.13 14.10
N ILE A 26 18.44 -17.37 12.99
CA ILE A 26 17.06 -17.88 13.04
C ILE A 26 17.08 -19.32 13.57
N ASP A 27 16.33 -19.57 14.63
CA ASP A 27 16.08 -20.92 15.11
C ASP A 27 14.99 -21.57 14.24
N ARG A 28 15.37 -22.61 13.50
CA ARG A 28 14.46 -23.37 12.64
C ARG A 28 13.81 -24.58 13.35
N ALA A 29 14.22 -24.84 14.58
CA ALA A 29 13.75 -25.98 15.36
C ALA A 29 12.82 -25.58 16.51
N VAL A 30 12.33 -24.33 16.49
CA VAL A 30 11.35 -23.87 17.49
C VAL A 30 10.11 -24.78 17.44
N PRO A 31 9.67 -25.34 18.56
CA PRO A 31 8.49 -26.22 18.60
C PRO A 31 7.21 -25.40 18.48
N LEU A 32 6.88 -25.02 17.26
CA LEU A 32 5.65 -24.30 16.93
C LEU A 32 4.60 -25.29 16.42
N VAL A 33 3.44 -25.29 17.08
CA VAL A 33 2.25 -25.93 16.50
C VAL A 33 1.66 -24.91 15.53
N PHE A 34 1.96 -25.08 14.25
CA PHE A 34 1.50 -24.21 13.19
C PHE A 34 0.47 -24.92 12.31
N ALA A 35 -0.72 -24.35 12.20
CA ALA A 35 -1.74 -24.75 11.25
C ALA A 35 -2.15 -23.54 10.42
N LEU A 36 -2.04 -23.66 9.10
CA LEU A 36 -2.31 -22.56 8.17
C LEU A 36 -3.76 -22.06 8.29
N GLU A 37 -4.68 -22.94 8.65
CA GLU A 37 -6.09 -22.65 8.89
C GLU A 37 -6.27 -21.63 10.01
N ASN A 38 -5.42 -21.68 11.05
CA ASN A 38 -5.47 -20.75 12.19
C ASN A 38 -4.93 -19.36 11.84
N CYS A 39 -4.27 -19.21 10.68
CA CYS A 39 -3.74 -17.94 10.21
C CYS A 39 -4.75 -17.14 9.37
N ARG A 40 -5.95 -17.68 9.13
CA ARG A 40 -7.01 -16.94 8.47
C ARG A 40 -7.50 -15.81 9.37
N ARG A 41 -7.55 -14.60 8.83
CA ARG A 41 -8.14 -13.46 9.52
C ARG A 41 -9.61 -13.77 9.80
N GLN A 42 -9.98 -13.74 11.06
CA GLN A 42 -11.37 -13.83 11.52
C GLN A 42 -11.89 -12.43 11.83
N GLU A 43 -13.20 -12.31 11.90
CA GLU A 43 -13.83 -11.07 12.35
C GLU A 43 -13.46 -10.84 13.83
N PRO A 44 -12.96 -9.65 14.21
CA PRO A 44 -12.59 -9.39 15.58
C PRO A 44 -13.81 -9.34 16.48
N ASP A 45 -13.69 -9.84 17.71
CA ASP A 45 -14.64 -9.49 18.77
C ASP A 45 -14.38 -8.03 19.21
N TRP A 46 -15.16 -7.12 18.65
CA TRP A 46 -15.03 -5.69 18.90
C TRP A 46 -15.24 -5.32 20.37
N THR A 47 -16.04 -6.10 21.10
CA THR A 47 -16.30 -5.87 22.52
C THR A 47 -15.07 -6.22 23.36
N GLU A 48 -14.47 -7.38 23.09
CA GLU A 48 -13.28 -7.82 23.77
C GLU A 48 -12.06 -6.95 23.40
N LEU A 49 -11.94 -6.58 22.13
CA LEU A 49 -10.89 -5.70 21.66
C LEU A 49 -10.97 -4.31 22.33
N ARG A 50 -12.17 -3.75 22.45
CA ARG A 50 -12.40 -2.49 23.17
C ARG A 50 -12.03 -2.61 24.64
N ARG A 51 -12.41 -3.72 25.28
CA ARG A 51 -12.05 -3.99 26.69
C ARG A 51 -10.53 -4.03 26.85
N ALA A 52 -9.83 -4.79 25.99
CA ALA A 52 -8.38 -4.90 26.02
C ALA A 52 -7.70 -3.54 25.80
N PHE A 53 -8.15 -2.74 24.85
CA PHE A 53 -7.59 -1.41 24.60
C PHE A 53 -7.85 -0.43 25.75
N THR A 54 -8.97 -0.57 26.45
CA THR A 54 -9.26 0.22 27.65
C THR A 54 -8.33 -0.18 28.80
N GLU A 55 -8.15 -1.47 29.02
CA GLU A 55 -7.27 -2.01 30.06
C GLU A 55 -5.79 -1.65 29.85
N LEU A 56 -5.36 -1.64 28.57
CA LEU A 56 -4.01 -1.26 28.16
C LEU A 56 -3.83 0.26 27.96
N GLU A 57 -4.84 1.06 28.23
CA GLU A 57 -4.85 2.52 28.08
C GLU A 57 -4.53 3.03 26.66
N PHE A 58 -4.85 2.25 25.63
CA PHE A 58 -4.62 2.62 24.22
C PHE A 58 -5.70 3.57 23.71
N LYS A 59 -5.77 4.77 24.28
CA LYS A 59 -6.82 5.78 24.00
C LYS A 59 -6.96 6.11 22.52
N SER A 60 -5.84 6.32 21.82
CA SER A 60 -5.83 6.64 20.39
C SER A 60 -6.35 5.51 19.50
N LEU A 61 -6.33 4.26 19.96
CA LEU A 61 -6.87 3.11 19.25
C LEU A 61 -8.36 2.93 19.53
N LEU A 62 -8.83 3.30 20.72
CA LEU A 62 -10.26 3.27 21.07
C LEU A 62 -11.11 4.13 20.13
N ASP A 63 -10.59 5.32 19.76
CA ASP A 63 -11.28 6.25 18.86
C ASP A 63 -11.36 5.72 17.41
N ARG A 64 -10.50 4.76 17.07
CA ARG A 64 -10.46 4.12 15.75
C ARG A 64 -11.35 2.88 15.65
N LEU A 65 -11.86 2.37 16.77
CA LEU A 65 -12.75 1.22 16.75
C LEU A 65 -14.14 1.65 16.25
N PRO A 66 -14.77 0.84 15.38
CA PRO A 66 -16.12 1.11 14.94
C PRO A 66 -17.07 1.19 16.15
N SER A 67 -17.99 2.14 16.12
CA SER A 67 -19.07 2.20 17.11
C SER A 67 -19.89 0.93 17.02
N ILE A 68 -20.14 0.27 18.17
CA ILE A 68 -20.82 -1.04 18.23
C ILE A 68 -22.23 -1.00 17.60
N THR A 69 -22.79 0.19 17.36
CA THR A 69 -24.13 0.39 16.80
C THR A 69 -24.22 0.26 15.28
N GLN A 70 -23.10 0.27 14.56
CA GLN A 70 -23.09 0.03 13.11
C GLN A 70 -21.71 -0.52 12.69
N ALA A 71 -21.50 -1.81 12.93
CA ALA A 71 -20.51 -2.51 12.12
C ALA A 71 -21.12 -2.61 10.71
N PRO A 72 -20.54 -1.96 9.69
CA PRO A 72 -20.77 -2.44 8.34
C PRO A 72 -20.30 -3.89 8.38
N ALA A 73 -21.19 -4.82 8.02
CA ALA A 73 -20.78 -6.20 7.80
C ALA A 73 -19.71 -6.22 6.71
N VAL A 74 -18.47 -6.07 7.14
CA VAL A 74 -17.33 -6.47 6.31
C VAL A 74 -17.41 -7.98 6.36
N THR A 75 -18.05 -8.56 5.36
CA THR A 75 -18.06 -10.00 5.13
C THR A 75 -16.60 -10.43 5.02
N ALA A 76 -16.07 -10.88 6.16
CA ALA A 76 -14.77 -11.53 6.21
C ALA A 76 -14.89 -12.79 5.38
N GLY A 77 -14.19 -12.84 4.25
CA GLY A 77 -14.07 -14.05 3.43
C GLY A 77 -14.84 -14.07 2.12
N GLY A 78 -15.44 -12.95 1.68
CA GLY A 78 -15.79 -12.81 0.28
C GLY A 78 -14.49 -12.66 -0.53
N GLU A 79 -14.30 -13.47 -1.57
CA GLU A 79 -13.32 -13.13 -2.60
C GLU A 79 -13.54 -11.68 -2.98
N ALA A 80 -12.46 -10.86 -2.95
CA ALA A 80 -12.56 -9.48 -3.39
C ALA A 80 -13.19 -9.49 -4.80
N PRO A 81 -14.23 -8.68 -5.06
CA PRO A 81 -14.89 -8.71 -6.35
C PRO A 81 -13.84 -8.48 -7.43
N ILE A 82 -13.74 -9.43 -8.36
CA ILE A 82 -12.89 -9.28 -9.53
C ILE A 82 -13.55 -8.22 -10.40
N LEU A 83 -12.98 -7.02 -10.40
CA LEU A 83 -13.46 -5.95 -11.27
C LEU A 83 -13.11 -6.28 -12.72
N PRO A 84 -14.03 -6.05 -13.66
CA PRO A 84 -13.69 -6.16 -15.07
C PRO A 84 -12.60 -5.15 -15.42
N VAL A 85 -11.66 -5.56 -16.27
CA VAL A 85 -10.56 -4.70 -16.73
C VAL A 85 -10.79 -4.31 -18.17
N ARG A 86 -10.72 -3.00 -18.44
CA ARG A 86 -10.74 -2.42 -19.78
C ARG A 86 -9.33 -1.97 -20.14
N LEU A 87 -8.79 -2.54 -21.20
CA LEU A 87 -7.52 -2.11 -21.77
C LEU A 87 -7.75 -0.88 -22.65
N LEU A 88 -7.05 0.20 -22.36
CA LEU A 88 -7.14 1.44 -23.13
C LEU A 88 -5.86 1.67 -23.95
N SER A 89 -6.01 2.38 -25.06
CA SER A 89 -4.89 2.99 -25.78
C SER A 89 -4.81 4.49 -25.45
N PRO A 90 -3.67 5.15 -25.65
CA PRO A 90 -3.55 6.60 -25.44
C PRO A 90 -4.62 7.40 -26.19
N ASP A 91 -4.97 7.01 -27.41
CA ASP A 91 -5.98 7.65 -28.25
C ASP A 91 -7.43 7.33 -27.79
N GLY A 92 -7.60 6.32 -26.94
CA GLY A 92 -8.89 5.91 -26.39
C GLY A 92 -9.26 6.58 -25.07
N LEU A 93 -8.44 7.53 -24.59
CA LEU A 93 -8.72 8.30 -23.39
C LEU A 93 -9.79 9.36 -23.70
N THR A 94 -11.00 9.16 -23.16
CA THR A 94 -12.11 10.12 -23.26
C THR A 94 -12.45 10.65 -21.86
N GLU A 95 -13.20 11.75 -21.80
CA GLU A 95 -13.72 12.29 -20.53
C GLU A 95 -14.50 11.22 -19.74
N GLU A 96 -15.23 10.36 -20.43
CA GLU A 96 -16.05 9.30 -19.86
C GLU A 96 -15.23 8.16 -19.22
N SER A 97 -13.94 8.08 -19.53
CA SER A 97 -13.03 7.10 -18.92
C SER A 97 -12.69 7.46 -17.48
N TRP A 98 -12.91 8.69 -17.06
CA TRP A 98 -12.53 9.22 -15.75
C TRP A 98 -13.74 9.37 -14.83
N PRO A 99 -13.54 9.35 -13.50
CA PRO A 99 -14.60 9.64 -12.55
C PRO A 99 -15.21 11.02 -12.80
N ALA A 100 -16.51 11.15 -12.53
CA ALA A 100 -17.21 12.42 -12.62
C ALA A 100 -16.60 13.48 -11.69
N ALA A 101 -16.82 14.75 -11.99
CA ALA A 101 -16.36 15.86 -11.17
C ALA A 101 -16.81 15.69 -9.70
N GLY A 102 -15.87 15.87 -8.76
CA GLY A 102 -16.11 15.73 -7.34
C GLY A 102 -16.05 14.28 -6.81
N GLN A 103 -15.92 13.30 -7.67
CA GLN A 103 -15.69 11.91 -7.26
C GLN A 103 -14.20 11.63 -7.10
N PRO A 104 -13.81 10.77 -6.12
CA PRO A 104 -12.42 10.40 -5.94
C PRO A 104 -11.89 9.56 -7.09
N LEU A 105 -10.66 9.83 -7.50
CA LEU A 105 -9.91 9.03 -8.45
C LEU A 105 -9.13 7.97 -7.67
N TYR A 106 -9.57 6.72 -7.75
CA TYR A 106 -8.83 5.54 -7.26
C TYR A 106 -7.88 5.10 -8.37
N TRP A 107 -6.59 5.12 -8.10
CA TRP A 107 -5.60 4.91 -9.14
C TRP A 107 -4.33 4.24 -8.66
N GLN A 108 -3.57 3.65 -9.57
CA GLN A 108 -2.31 2.97 -9.31
C GLN A 108 -1.36 3.12 -10.50
N LEU A 109 -0.08 3.45 -10.24
CA LEU A 109 0.99 3.32 -11.23
C LEU A 109 1.65 1.95 -11.13
N PHE A 110 1.98 1.41 -12.29
CA PHE A 110 2.85 0.25 -12.43
C PHE A 110 4.19 0.70 -12.97
N ALA A 111 5.27 0.13 -12.45
CA ALA A 111 6.61 0.49 -12.87
C ALA A 111 7.54 -0.73 -12.86
N ALA A 112 8.48 -0.75 -13.80
CA ALA A 112 9.60 -1.67 -13.81
C ALA A 112 10.89 -0.85 -14.01
N ASP A 113 11.94 -1.16 -13.25
CA ASP A 113 13.22 -0.46 -13.31
C ASP A 113 13.10 1.07 -13.25
N ARG A 114 12.25 1.56 -12.33
CA ARG A 114 11.93 3.00 -12.14
C ARG A 114 11.30 3.68 -13.38
N ARG A 115 10.76 2.91 -14.30
CA ARG A 115 10.02 3.40 -15.47
C ARG A 115 8.55 3.07 -15.30
N ILE A 116 7.68 4.02 -15.57
CA ILE A 116 6.24 3.77 -15.58
C ILE A 116 5.92 2.86 -16.77
N THR A 117 5.26 1.75 -16.48
CA THR A 117 4.84 0.74 -17.47
C THR A 117 3.34 0.70 -17.65
N GLY A 118 2.59 1.32 -16.74
CA GLY A 118 1.14 1.37 -16.84
C GLY A 118 0.51 2.28 -15.80
N LEU A 119 -0.70 2.68 -16.07
CA LEU A 119 -1.59 3.42 -15.18
C LEU A 119 -2.92 2.69 -15.13
N ALA A 120 -3.42 2.39 -13.94
CA ALA A 120 -4.77 1.89 -13.74
C ALA A 120 -5.60 2.87 -12.92
N TRP A 121 -6.89 2.93 -13.17
CA TRP A 121 -7.85 3.67 -12.35
C TRP A 121 -9.25 3.07 -12.45
N LEU A 122 -10.05 3.31 -11.43
CA LEU A 122 -11.45 2.91 -11.42
C LEU A 122 -12.29 3.90 -12.21
N GLY A 123 -12.95 3.42 -13.24
CA GLY A 123 -13.91 4.20 -14.04
C GLY A 123 -15.25 4.39 -13.32
N PRO A 124 -16.11 5.28 -13.83
CA PRO A 124 -17.41 5.56 -13.22
C PRO A 124 -18.39 4.37 -13.29
N ASP A 125 -18.15 3.43 -14.20
CA ASP A 125 -18.91 2.20 -14.41
C ASP A 125 -18.42 1.01 -13.56
N ALA A 126 -17.58 1.27 -12.57
CA ALA A 126 -16.92 0.25 -11.74
C ALA A 126 -16.04 -0.73 -12.56
N VAL A 127 -15.57 -0.32 -13.74
CA VAL A 127 -14.60 -1.03 -14.54
C VAL A 127 -13.20 -0.47 -14.25
N CYS A 128 -12.23 -1.35 -14.05
CA CYS A 128 -10.84 -0.93 -13.91
C CYS A 128 -10.26 -0.63 -15.30
N ASN A 129 -10.01 0.63 -15.58
CA ASN A 129 -9.30 1.04 -16.77
C ASN A 129 -7.81 0.81 -16.59
N TYR A 130 -7.16 0.19 -17.58
CA TYR A 130 -5.72 0.00 -17.59
C TYR A 130 -5.13 0.55 -18.88
N LEU A 131 -4.19 1.46 -18.73
CA LEU A 131 -3.43 2.10 -19.81
C LEU A 131 -1.99 1.63 -19.76
N PRO A 132 -1.53 0.78 -20.70
CA PRO A 132 -0.12 0.46 -20.81
C PRO A 132 0.67 1.67 -21.32
N VAL A 133 1.81 1.93 -20.70
CA VAL A 133 2.72 3.03 -21.07
C VAL A 133 3.95 2.42 -21.74
N SER A 134 4.05 2.52 -23.07
CA SER A 134 5.18 2.01 -23.85
C SER A 134 6.22 3.08 -24.16
N GLU A 135 5.80 4.33 -24.26
CA GLU A 135 6.64 5.48 -24.61
C GLU A 135 6.89 6.32 -23.35
N ARG A 136 7.85 6.04 -22.55
CA ARG A 136 8.39 6.79 -21.41
C ARG A 136 7.60 8.01 -20.87
N THR A 137 6.44 8.35 -21.43
CA THR A 137 5.62 9.51 -21.10
C THR A 137 4.17 9.07 -20.89
N LEU A 138 3.56 9.56 -19.81
CA LEU A 138 2.13 9.44 -19.63
C LEU A 138 1.41 10.35 -20.63
N PRO A 139 0.25 9.96 -21.16
CA PRO A 139 -0.57 10.85 -21.97
C PRO A 139 -0.90 12.14 -21.22
N GLU A 140 -0.98 13.24 -21.96
CA GLU A 140 -1.19 14.58 -21.40
C GLU A 140 -2.46 14.65 -20.52
N GLU A 141 -3.53 14.00 -20.96
CA GLU A 141 -4.77 13.93 -20.18
C GLU A 141 -4.58 13.26 -18.82
N ALA A 142 -3.84 12.17 -18.76
CA ALA A 142 -3.53 11.49 -17.49
C ALA A 142 -2.70 12.38 -16.57
N VAL A 143 -1.69 13.07 -17.12
CA VAL A 143 -0.86 14.03 -16.38
C VAL A 143 -1.74 15.17 -15.83
N ARG A 144 -2.61 15.73 -16.65
CA ARG A 144 -3.55 16.79 -16.26
C ARG A 144 -4.44 16.35 -15.11
N ARG A 145 -5.02 15.15 -15.17
CA ARG A 145 -5.89 14.60 -14.12
C ARG A 145 -5.14 14.35 -12.81
N LEU A 146 -3.91 13.86 -12.90
CA LEU A 146 -3.08 13.64 -11.71
C LEU A 146 -2.62 14.96 -11.07
N ALA A 147 -2.37 15.99 -11.87
CA ALA A 147 -1.97 17.33 -11.41
C ALA A 147 -3.13 18.18 -10.88
N ASP A 148 -4.38 17.85 -11.19
CA ASP A 148 -5.55 18.62 -10.76
C ASP A 148 -5.78 18.45 -9.25
N GLY A 149 -5.56 19.50 -8.47
CA GLY A 149 -5.80 19.52 -7.03
C GLY A 149 -7.27 19.46 -6.61
N GLY A 150 -8.20 19.71 -7.52
CA GLY A 150 -9.66 19.64 -7.29
C GLY A 150 -10.21 18.22 -7.32
N ILE A 151 -9.45 17.27 -7.83
CA ILE A 151 -9.83 15.84 -7.86
C ILE A 151 -9.19 15.13 -6.66
N PRO A 152 -9.97 14.61 -5.69
CA PRO A 152 -9.44 13.80 -4.59
C PRO A 152 -8.83 12.51 -5.14
N LYS A 153 -7.61 12.17 -4.76
CA LYS A 153 -6.91 10.97 -5.22
C LYS A 153 -6.68 9.98 -4.10
N VAL A 154 -6.94 8.73 -4.40
CA VAL A 154 -6.74 7.59 -3.50
C VAL A 154 -5.83 6.58 -4.18
N CYS A 155 -4.75 6.19 -3.52
CA CYS A 155 -3.81 5.20 -4.04
C CYS A 155 -3.21 4.35 -2.93
N HIS A 156 -2.35 3.43 -3.31
CA HIS A 156 -1.48 2.68 -2.40
C HIS A 156 -0.04 3.06 -2.68
N ASP A 157 0.73 3.43 -1.62
CA ASP A 157 2.13 3.86 -1.71
C ASP A 157 2.32 5.15 -2.56
N ALA A 158 1.65 6.22 -2.14
CA ALA A 158 1.76 7.53 -2.77
C ALA A 158 3.20 8.04 -2.88
N LYS A 159 4.07 7.70 -1.92
CA LYS A 159 5.48 8.11 -1.92
C LYS A 159 6.23 7.59 -3.15
N THR A 160 6.05 6.32 -3.47
CA THR A 160 6.63 5.72 -4.69
C THR A 160 6.06 6.37 -5.94
N HIS A 161 4.77 6.63 -5.99
CA HIS A 161 4.12 7.29 -7.12
C HIS A 161 4.61 8.72 -7.33
N LEU A 162 4.77 9.51 -6.26
CA LEU A 162 5.34 10.85 -6.32
C LEU A 162 6.77 10.83 -6.90
N THR A 163 7.59 9.88 -6.48
CA THR A 163 8.97 9.73 -6.95
C THR A 163 9.01 9.37 -8.44
N LEU A 164 8.13 8.46 -8.88
CA LEU A 164 8.03 8.04 -10.27
C LEU A 164 7.55 9.20 -11.16
N LEU A 165 6.48 9.89 -10.76
CA LEU A 165 5.93 11.03 -11.50
C LEU A 165 6.93 12.17 -11.63
N ALA A 166 7.64 12.52 -10.55
CA ALA A 166 8.68 13.55 -10.59
C ALA A 166 9.80 13.19 -11.58
N GLY A 167 10.20 11.92 -11.64
CA GLY A 167 11.18 11.43 -12.64
C GLY A 167 10.70 11.52 -14.09
N HIS A 168 9.39 11.68 -14.32
CA HIS A 168 8.76 11.82 -15.63
C HIS A 168 8.24 13.25 -15.88
N GLY A 169 8.60 14.22 -15.02
CA GLY A 169 8.16 15.61 -15.17
C GLY A 169 6.68 15.86 -14.86
N ALA A 170 6.01 14.90 -14.23
CA ALA A 170 4.61 15.01 -13.84
C ALA A 170 4.47 15.26 -12.34
N THR A 171 3.35 15.88 -11.95
CA THR A 171 3.03 16.19 -10.55
C THR A 171 1.77 15.47 -10.09
N LEU A 172 1.67 15.22 -8.81
CA LEU A 172 0.48 14.71 -8.15
C LEU A 172 -0.04 15.75 -7.17
N ASN A 173 -1.28 16.19 -7.36
CA ASN A 173 -1.97 17.08 -6.43
C ASN A 173 -3.30 16.48 -5.99
N GLY A 174 -3.85 16.94 -4.86
CA GLY A 174 -5.14 16.44 -4.36
C GLY A 174 -5.10 15.03 -3.78
N LEU A 175 -3.94 14.57 -3.26
CA LEU A 175 -3.87 13.29 -2.55
C LEU A 175 -4.76 13.36 -1.31
N ALA A 176 -5.82 12.56 -1.29
CA ALA A 176 -6.79 12.50 -0.21
C ALA A 176 -6.54 11.32 0.74
N PHE A 177 -6.08 10.19 0.20
CA PHE A 177 -5.87 9.00 1.01
C PHE A 177 -4.80 8.07 0.41
N ASP A 178 -3.95 7.52 1.28
CA ASP A 178 -2.97 6.49 0.95
C ASP A 178 -3.22 5.26 1.81
N THR A 179 -3.59 4.15 1.18
CA THR A 179 -3.91 2.92 1.89
C THR A 179 -2.70 2.28 2.56
N MET A 180 -1.48 2.59 2.11
CA MET A 180 -0.25 2.12 2.76
C MET A 180 0.00 2.82 4.10
N VAL A 181 -0.38 4.10 4.22
CA VAL A 181 -0.22 4.87 5.48
C VAL A 181 -1.31 4.54 6.48
N ALA A 182 -2.44 4.03 6.01
CA ALA A 182 -3.62 3.70 6.83
C ALA A 182 -3.65 2.24 7.31
N SER A 183 -2.66 1.42 6.90
CA SER A 183 -2.57 -0.01 7.24
C SER A 183 -1.79 -0.29 8.53
#